data_206b2d58cfb3937af3bbd79ed8b5106c
#
_entry.id   206b2d58cfb3937af3bbd79ed8b5106c
#
_cell.length_a   1.000
_cell.length_b   1.000
_cell.length_c   1.000
_cell.angle_alpha   90.00
_cell.angle_beta   90.00
_cell.angle_gamma   90.00
#
_symmetry.space_group_name_H-M   'P 1'
#
loop_
_entity.id
_entity.type
_entity.pdbx_description
1 polymer ?
#
loop_
_entity_poly.entity_id
_entity_poly.type
_entity_poly.pdbx_seq_one_letter_code
_entity_poly.pdbx_strand_id
1 'polypeptide(L)'
;MSELKDYWDKIDSSSVDSASIEEGVQDVVGRIRKQRTIKRSILATVSALPIFAICLFLFRPADTPVQTLQCYSPYGQRQTLTLSDGSTVTLNSGSTLVYSDNYTKGTREVVLIGEAKFEVAKNPKQPFVVKTKDFDVQVLGTVFDVNAYPENETASVTLASGSVKILRDEEELLLTPGQMASLGKDNTFRVKEVDTTKELLWITGGFAFRQASITDICSYIEHTYGMSVQCNTLLPKYKETSITARRDSELPLDEFLSLCSNLIPGMKYNIENNIITFN
;
A
#
# COMPACT_ATOMS: atom_id res chain seq x y z
N MET A 1 -8.70 -8.56 -13.70
CA MET A 1 -8.91 -7.34 -12.89
C MET A 1 -10.25 -7.33 -12.14
N SER A 2 -11.37 -7.80 -12.72
CA SER A 2 -12.65 -7.90 -12.00
C SER A 2 -12.58 -8.77 -10.74
N GLU A 3 -11.85 -9.87 -10.79
CA GLU A 3 -11.76 -10.83 -9.70
C GLU A 3 -10.96 -10.34 -8.47
N LEU A 4 -9.96 -9.47 -8.67
CA LEU A 4 -9.22 -8.83 -7.58
C LEU A 4 -10.11 -7.84 -6.82
N LYS A 5 -10.97 -7.14 -7.54
CA LYS A 5 -11.93 -6.22 -6.96
C LYS A 5 -12.95 -6.93 -6.09
N ASP A 6 -13.53 -8.06 -6.59
CA ASP A 6 -14.48 -8.89 -5.83
C ASP A 6 -13.86 -9.49 -4.55
N TYR A 7 -12.54 -9.68 -4.55
CA TYR A 7 -11.83 -10.16 -3.38
C TYR A 7 -11.67 -9.06 -2.32
N TRP A 8 -11.26 -7.87 -2.73
CA TRP A 8 -11.06 -6.75 -1.83
C TRP A 8 -12.37 -6.23 -1.23
N ASP A 9 -13.47 -6.31 -1.96
CA ASP A 9 -14.80 -5.92 -1.48
C ASP A 9 -15.36 -6.84 -0.36
N LYS A 10 -14.73 -8.01 -0.16
CA LYS A 10 -15.06 -8.95 0.93
C LYS A 10 -14.28 -8.68 2.24
N ILE A 11 -13.26 -7.83 2.20
CA ILE A 11 -12.50 -7.47 3.41
C ILE A 11 -13.27 -6.34 4.11
N ASP A 12 -13.99 -6.70 5.18
CA ASP A 12 -14.64 -5.72 6.04
C ASP A 12 -13.59 -4.89 6.79
N SER A 13 -13.64 -3.57 6.65
CA SER A 13 -12.70 -2.61 7.24
C SER A 13 -12.70 -2.58 8.78
N SER A 14 -13.65 -3.29 9.40
CA SER A 14 -13.81 -3.30 10.87
C SER A 14 -13.11 -4.46 11.58
N SER A 15 -12.58 -5.44 10.85
CA SER A 15 -11.91 -6.61 11.44
C SER A 15 -10.79 -7.09 10.53
N VAL A 16 -9.64 -6.41 10.57
CA VAL A 16 -8.42 -6.93 9.97
C VAL A 16 -7.90 -8.05 10.86
N ASP A 17 -8.52 -9.21 10.76
CA ASP A 17 -8.00 -10.43 11.36
C ASP A 17 -6.83 -10.94 10.49
N SER A 18 -5.76 -11.35 11.15
CA SER A 18 -4.59 -11.96 10.50
C SER A 18 -4.97 -13.11 9.54
N ALA A 19 -6.05 -13.83 9.83
CA ALA A 19 -6.59 -14.89 8.99
C ALA A 19 -7.15 -14.39 7.66
N SER A 20 -7.82 -13.24 7.62
CA SER A 20 -8.35 -12.66 6.39
C SER A 20 -7.27 -12.07 5.48
N ILE A 21 -6.17 -11.57 6.08
CA ILE A 21 -4.98 -11.16 5.33
C ILE A 21 -4.30 -12.39 4.71
N GLU A 22 -4.17 -13.46 5.46
CA GLU A 22 -3.52 -14.69 5.00
C GLU A 22 -4.29 -15.36 3.85
N GLU A 23 -5.63 -15.38 3.92
CA GLU A 23 -6.49 -15.86 2.85
C GLU A 23 -6.39 -15.00 1.60
N GLY A 24 -6.33 -13.66 1.75
CA GLY A 24 -6.12 -12.72 0.65
C GLY A 24 -4.79 -12.87 -0.03
N VAL A 25 -3.76 -13.03 0.75
CA VAL A 25 -2.40 -13.28 0.26
C VAL A 25 -2.36 -14.59 -0.53
N GLN A 26 -2.94 -15.67 -0.03
CA GLN A 26 -2.98 -16.97 -0.70
C GLN A 26 -3.72 -16.93 -2.05
N ASP A 27 -4.80 -16.17 -2.14
CA ASP A 27 -5.57 -16.04 -3.37
C ASP A 27 -4.84 -15.21 -4.44
N VAL A 28 -4.22 -14.07 -4.06
CA VAL A 28 -3.39 -13.27 -4.97
C VAL A 28 -2.18 -14.07 -5.48
N VAL A 29 -1.51 -14.79 -4.59
CA VAL A 29 -0.39 -15.67 -4.94
C VAL A 29 -0.85 -16.81 -5.85
N GLY A 30 -2.02 -17.38 -5.60
CA GLY A 30 -2.65 -18.40 -6.43
C GLY A 30 -2.91 -17.90 -7.88
N ARG A 31 -3.36 -16.67 -8.04
CA ARG A 31 -3.63 -16.04 -9.36
C ARG A 31 -2.35 -15.69 -10.11
N ILE A 32 -1.34 -15.15 -9.43
CA ILE A 32 -0.02 -14.89 -10.03
C ILE A 32 0.59 -16.20 -10.54
N ARG A 33 0.41 -17.30 -9.81
CA ARG A 33 0.84 -18.64 -10.21
C ARG A 33 0.11 -19.16 -11.45
N LYS A 34 -1.22 -18.94 -11.53
CA LYS A 34 -2.09 -19.41 -12.63
C LYS A 34 -1.83 -18.66 -13.95
N GLN A 35 -1.55 -17.37 -13.92
CA GLN A 35 -1.24 -16.60 -15.13
C GLN A 35 0.11 -17.00 -15.78
N ARG A 36 1.08 -17.49 -15.00
CA ARG A 36 2.36 -18.01 -15.53
C ARG A 36 2.22 -19.37 -16.24
N THR A 37 1.19 -20.16 -15.91
CA THR A 37 0.98 -21.50 -16.50
C THR A 37 0.31 -21.46 -17.86
N ILE A 38 -0.49 -20.44 -18.17
CA ILE A 38 -1.33 -20.40 -19.38
C ILE A 38 -0.56 -20.01 -20.67
N LYS A 39 0.61 -19.39 -20.58
CA LYS A 39 1.37 -18.93 -21.76
C LYS A 39 2.30 -20.00 -22.38
N ARG A 40 2.29 -21.26 -21.95
CA ARG A 40 3.25 -22.30 -22.37
C ARG A 40 2.73 -23.43 -23.23
N SER A 41 1.55 -23.38 -23.79
CA SER A 41 1.04 -24.42 -24.68
C SER A 41 0.71 -23.90 -26.06
N ILE A 42 1.62 -24.00 -26.97
CA ILE A 42 1.43 -24.26 -28.42
C ILE A 42 2.84 -24.38 -29.05
N LEU A 43 3.26 -25.53 -29.38
CA LEU A 43 3.90 -26.08 -30.60
C LEU A 43 4.74 -27.31 -30.30
N ALA A 44 4.32 -28.44 -30.80
CA ALA A 44 5.15 -29.63 -30.92
C ALA A 44 4.73 -30.44 -32.16
N THR A 45 5.65 -30.69 -33.04
CA THR A 45 5.56 -31.80 -34.02
C THR A 45 6.92 -32.51 -34.14
N VAL A 46 6.94 -33.67 -33.63
CA VAL A 46 7.18 -35.04 -34.12
C VAL A 46 8.60 -35.45 -34.52
N SER A 47 9.11 -36.48 -33.85
CA SER A 47 9.88 -37.70 -34.24
C SER A 47 11.39 -37.80 -34.13
N ALA A 48 12.14 -36.84 -33.58
CA ALA A 48 13.49 -37.14 -33.10
C ALA A 48 13.62 -36.92 -31.57
N LEU A 49 12.53 -36.93 -30.94
CA LEU A 49 12.24 -36.23 -29.67
C LEU A 49 12.20 -37.03 -28.37
N PRO A 50 12.14 -38.38 -28.29
CA PRO A 50 12.03 -38.96 -26.94
C PRO A 50 13.34 -38.87 -26.15
N ILE A 51 14.49 -38.99 -26.79
CA ILE A 51 15.77 -38.91 -26.06
C ILE A 51 16.14 -37.48 -25.72
N PHE A 52 15.91 -36.53 -26.63
CA PHE A 52 16.13 -35.10 -26.35
C PHE A 52 15.08 -34.55 -25.37
N ALA A 53 13.84 -35.03 -25.45
CA ALA A 53 12.82 -34.71 -24.47
C ALA A 53 13.11 -35.29 -23.07
N ILE A 54 13.69 -36.51 -23.01
CA ILE A 54 14.10 -37.11 -21.74
C ILE A 54 15.32 -36.36 -21.16
N CYS A 55 16.30 -36.00 -21.99
CA CYS A 55 17.41 -35.14 -21.53
C CYS A 55 16.91 -33.77 -21.06
N LEU A 56 16.02 -33.11 -21.81
CA LEU A 56 15.39 -31.86 -21.39
C LEU A 56 14.51 -32.02 -20.14
N PHE A 57 13.91 -33.19 -19.96
CA PHE A 57 13.13 -33.50 -18.76
C PHE A 57 14.02 -33.73 -17.53
N LEU A 58 15.18 -34.40 -17.72
CA LEU A 58 16.16 -34.65 -16.65
C LEU A 58 16.99 -33.41 -16.30
N PHE A 59 17.15 -32.46 -17.25
CA PHE A 59 17.81 -31.17 -17.03
C PHE A 59 16.85 -30.00 -16.81
N ARG A 60 15.55 -30.26 -16.61
CA ARG A 60 14.67 -29.21 -16.14
C ARG A 60 15.16 -28.78 -14.76
N PRO A 61 15.54 -27.50 -14.58
CA PRO A 61 15.74 -27.01 -13.23
C PRO A 61 14.42 -27.28 -12.48
N ALA A 62 14.51 -27.99 -11.37
CA ALA A 62 13.35 -28.20 -10.50
C ALA A 62 12.75 -26.81 -10.24
N ASP A 63 11.48 -26.62 -10.57
CA ASP A 63 10.76 -25.40 -10.18
C ASP A 63 10.83 -25.35 -8.65
N THR A 64 11.81 -24.60 -8.14
CA THR A 64 11.88 -24.34 -6.71
C THR A 64 10.55 -23.71 -6.31
N PRO A 65 9.86 -24.25 -5.31
CA PRO A 65 8.61 -23.67 -4.88
C PRO A 65 8.83 -22.20 -4.56
N VAL A 66 8.09 -21.33 -5.25
CA VAL A 66 8.15 -19.88 -5.04
C VAL A 66 7.57 -19.60 -3.68
N GLN A 67 8.41 -19.18 -2.74
CA GLN A 67 7.96 -18.80 -1.42
C GLN A 67 7.43 -17.36 -1.47
N THR A 68 6.27 -17.18 -0.86
CA THR A 68 5.70 -15.85 -0.61
C THR A 68 6.24 -15.36 0.71
N LEU A 69 6.80 -14.17 0.68
CA LEU A 69 7.29 -13.46 1.85
C LEU A 69 6.31 -12.33 2.18
N GLN A 70 6.07 -12.13 3.45
CA GLN A 70 5.22 -11.07 3.96
C GLN A 70 6.00 -10.27 5.00
N CYS A 71 5.94 -8.94 4.89
CA CYS A 71 6.43 -8.01 5.88
C CYS A 71 5.25 -7.17 6.38
N TYR A 72 4.97 -7.22 7.67
CA TYR A 72 3.91 -6.45 8.31
C TYR A 72 4.51 -5.43 9.28
N SER A 73 4.11 -4.18 9.19
CA SER A 73 4.44 -3.13 10.13
C SER A 73 3.31 -2.97 11.15
N PRO A 74 3.51 -3.31 12.43
CA PRO A 74 2.46 -3.17 13.45
C PRO A 74 1.99 -1.74 13.61
N TYR A 75 0.77 -1.56 14.12
CA TYR A 75 0.26 -0.24 14.48
C TYR A 75 1.22 0.48 15.45
N GLY A 76 1.43 1.77 15.24
CA GLY A 76 2.38 2.59 15.99
C GLY A 76 3.85 2.39 15.59
N GLN A 77 4.13 1.57 14.59
CA GLN A 77 5.51 1.29 14.16
C GLN A 77 5.68 1.52 12.65
N ARG A 78 6.90 1.74 12.24
CA ARG A 78 7.34 1.81 10.85
C ARG A 78 8.45 0.79 10.64
N GLN A 79 8.45 0.11 9.51
CA GLN A 79 9.47 -0.88 9.18
C GLN A 79 10.11 -0.59 7.84
N THR A 80 11.43 -0.69 7.77
CA THR A 80 12.18 -0.56 6.52
C THR A 80 12.81 -1.90 6.17
N LEU A 81 12.63 -2.34 4.93
CA LEU A 81 13.23 -3.55 4.39
C LEU A 81 13.92 -3.27 3.06
N THR A 82 14.95 -4.04 2.77
CA THR A 82 15.63 -4.02 1.48
C THR A 82 15.28 -5.29 0.72
N LEU A 83 14.78 -5.13 -0.49
CA LEU A 83 14.42 -6.22 -1.38
C LEU A 83 15.65 -6.76 -2.11
N SER A 84 15.55 -7.95 -2.71
CA SER A 84 16.66 -8.65 -3.34
C SER A 84 17.23 -7.95 -4.59
N ASP A 85 16.50 -6.98 -5.17
CA ASP A 85 16.98 -6.14 -6.28
C ASP A 85 17.73 -4.86 -5.80
N GLY A 86 17.86 -4.67 -4.50
CA GLY A 86 18.43 -3.49 -3.87
C GLY A 86 17.44 -2.34 -3.67
N SER A 87 16.16 -2.52 -4.01
CA SER A 87 15.12 -1.54 -3.69
C SER A 87 14.85 -1.52 -2.19
N THR A 88 14.60 -0.33 -1.65
CA THR A 88 14.24 -0.13 -0.25
C THR A 88 12.76 0.24 -0.14
N VAL A 89 12.05 -0.39 0.79
CA VAL A 89 10.65 -0.11 1.09
C VAL A 89 10.53 0.27 2.56
N THR A 90 9.97 1.42 2.84
CA THR A 90 9.60 1.83 4.20
C THR A 90 8.08 1.72 4.33
N LEU A 91 7.63 0.78 5.14
CA LEU A 91 6.22 0.56 5.47
C LEU A 91 5.79 1.50 6.58
N ASN A 92 4.66 2.17 6.39
CA ASN A 92 3.99 2.87 7.45
C ASN A 92 3.25 1.89 8.38
N SER A 93 2.78 2.37 9.47
CA SER A 93 2.04 1.65 10.51
C SER A 93 0.81 0.94 9.96
N GLY A 94 0.53 -0.28 10.40
CA GLY A 94 -0.60 -1.08 9.93
C GLY A 94 -0.48 -1.59 8.49
N SER A 95 0.69 -1.42 7.85
CA SER A 95 0.88 -1.77 6.43
C SER A 95 1.50 -3.14 6.25
N THR A 96 1.13 -3.78 5.15
CA THR A 96 1.63 -5.10 4.75
C THR A 96 2.20 -5.03 3.34
N LEU A 97 3.41 -5.57 3.16
CA LEU A 97 4.01 -5.83 1.86
C LEU A 97 4.13 -7.33 1.64
N VAL A 98 3.64 -7.79 0.49
CA VAL A 98 3.74 -9.18 0.07
C VAL A 98 4.52 -9.26 -1.23
N TYR A 99 5.50 -10.13 -1.28
CA TYR A 99 6.34 -10.33 -2.46
C TYR A 99 6.85 -11.77 -2.53
N SER A 100 7.37 -12.18 -3.69
CA SER A 100 7.98 -13.50 -3.88
C SER A 100 9.47 -13.44 -3.58
N ASP A 101 10.05 -14.48 -2.97
CA ASP A 101 11.50 -14.65 -2.86
C ASP A 101 12.22 -14.67 -4.22
N ASN A 102 11.47 -14.98 -5.25
CA ASN A 102 11.91 -15.10 -6.63
C ASN A 102 11.44 -13.95 -7.55
N TYR A 103 11.04 -12.81 -6.93
CA TYR A 103 10.41 -11.72 -7.67
C TYR A 103 11.30 -11.07 -8.74
N THR A 104 12.64 -11.22 -8.65
CA THR A 104 13.58 -10.70 -9.65
C THR A 104 13.71 -11.56 -10.91
N LYS A 105 13.20 -12.80 -10.93
CA LYS A 105 13.28 -13.69 -12.11
C LYS A 105 12.19 -13.44 -13.17
N GLY A 106 11.30 -12.50 -12.93
CA GLY A 106 10.23 -12.11 -13.84
C GLY A 106 9.98 -10.62 -13.76
N THR A 107 8.73 -10.21 -13.58
CA THR A 107 8.35 -8.86 -13.20
C THR A 107 8.71 -8.67 -11.72
N ARG A 108 9.29 -7.52 -11.36
CA ARG A 108 9.52 -7.15 -9.96
C ARG A 108 8.19 -6.69 -9.35
N GLU A 109 7.41 -7.63 -8.86
CA GLU A 109 6.02 -7.40 -8.46
C GLU A 109 5.85 -7.59 -6.97
N VAL A 110 5.23 -6.61 -6.32
CA VAL A 110 4.89 -6.61 -4.90
C VAL A 110 3.43 -6.22 -4.72
N VAL A 111 2.79 -6.68 -3.65
CA VAL A 111 1.43 -6.29 -3.27
C VAL A 111 1.51 -5.45 -2.00
N LEU A 112 0.88 -4.29 -2.01
CA LEU A 112 0.82 -3.39 -0.87
C LEU A 112 -0.63 -3.29 -0.35
N ILE A 113 -0.77 -3.43 0.96
CA ILE A 113 -1.96 -3.08 1.73
C ILE A 113 -1.52 -2.04 2.75
N GLY A 114 -2.06 -0.83 2.70
CA GLY A 114 -1.64 0.27 3.56
C GLY A 114 -0.75 1.29 2.84
N GLU A 115 0.21 1.86 3.52
CA GLU A 115 1.08 2.93 3.01
C GLU A 115 2.55 2.55 3.04
N ALA A 116 3.25 2.85 1.95
CA ALA A 116 4.68 2.62 1.86
C ALA A 116 5.38 3.62 0.94
N LYS A 117 6.57 4.05 1.35
CA LYS A 117 7.54 4.71 0.49
C LYS A 117 8.43 3.68 -0.17
N PHE A 118 8.61 3.81 -1.47
CA PHE A 118 9.48 2.98 -2.30
C PHE A 118 10.66 3.79 -2.83
N GLU A 119 11.86 3.26 -2.66
CA GLU A 119 13.08 3.72 -3.30
C GLU A 119 13.58 2.60 -4.22
N VAL A 120 13.07 2.60 -5.46
CA VAL A 120 13.26 1.48 -6.38
C VAL A 120 14.58 1.58 -7.13
N ALA A 121 15.35 0.49 -7.09
CA ALA A 121 16.59 0.34 -7.85
C ALA A 121 16.32 0.44 -9.37
N LYS A 122 17.13 1.26 -10.06
CA LYS A 122 16.96 1.52 -11.49
C LYS A 122 17.22 0.27 -12.33
N ASN A 123 16.18 -0.20 -13.03
CA ASN A 123 16.28 -1.31 -13.98
C ASN A 123 15.26 -1.14 -15.13
N PRO A 124 15.63 -0.47 -16.25
CA PRO A 124 14.73 -0.23 -17.37
C PRO A 124 14.25 -1.51 -18.08
N LYS A 125 14.99 -2.62 -17.94
CA LYS A 125 14.65 -3.88 -18.61
C LYS A 125 13.60 -4.70 -17.85
N GLN A 126 13.37 -4.37 -16.56
CA GLN A 126 12.53 -5.14 -15.69
C GLN A 126 11.73 -4.18 -14.79
N PRO A 127 10.53 -3.80 -15.19
CA PRO A 127 9.69 -2.90 -14.41
C PRO A 127 9.44 -3.41 -13.00
N PHE A 128 9.33 -2.49 -12.05
CA PHE A 128 8.86 -2.75 -10.70
C PHE A 128 7.38 -2.38 -10.64
N VAL A 129 6.55 -3.26 -10.12
CA VAL A 129 5.10 -3.08 -10.06
C VAL A 129 4.62 -3.21 -8.62
N VAL A 130 3.98 -2.17 -8.11
CA VAL A 130 3.24 -2.22 -6.84
C VAL A 130 1.78 -2.44 -7.17
N LYS A 131 1.23 -3.56 -6.72
CA LYS A 131 -0.20 -3.86 -6.83
C LYS A 131 -0.92 -3.41 -5.56
N THR A 132 -2.02 -2.71 -5.73
CA THR A 132 -2.93 -2.34 -4.66
C THR A 132 -4.32 -2.88 -4.95
N LYS A 133 -5.27 -2.62 -4.05
CA LYS A 133 -6.69 -2.91 -4.28
C LYS A 133 -7.24 -2.18 -5.50
N ASP A 134 -6.88 -0.91 -5.67
CA ASP A 134 -7.59 0.02 -6.53
C ASP A 134 -6.86 0.30 -7.86
N PHE A 135 -5.53 0.15 -7.89
CA PHE A 135 -4.68 0.40 -9.07
C PHE A 135 -3.31 -0.28 -8.95
N ASP A 136 -2.61 -0.37 -10.05
CA ASP A 136 -1.22 -0.80 -10.11
C ASP A 136 -0.31 0.40 -10.36
N VAL A 137 0.89 0.40 -9.76
CA VAL A 137 1.92 1.42 -9.95
C VAL A 137 3.15 0.78 -10.58
N GLN A 138 3.52 1.22 -11.78
CA GLN A 138 4.66 0.71 -12.51
C GLN A 138 5.78 1.75 -12.61
N VAL A 139 7.01 1.34 -12.27
CA VAL A 139 8.19 2.20 -12.30
C VAL A 139 9.43 1.48 -12.84
N LEU A 140 10.47 2.24 -13.22
CA LEU A 140 11.74 1.69 -13.71
C LEU A 140 12.95 2.02 -12.82
N GLY A 141 12.75 2.88 -11.81
CA GLY A 141 13.78 3.35 -10.89
C GLY A 141 13.41 4.74 -10.37
N THR A 142 12.68 4.78 -9.28
CA THR A 142 11.83 5.91 -8.89
C THR A 142 11.73 5.95 -7.37
N VAL A 143 11.63 7.15 -6.82
CA VAL A 143 11.27 7.37 -5.41
C VAL A 143 9.85 7.90 -5.37
N PHE A 144 8.95 7.15 -4.75
CA PHE A 144 7.53 7.48 -4.66
C PHE A 144 6.90 6.90 -3.40
N ASP A 145 5.72 7.38 -3.08
CA ASP A 145 4.89 6.93 -1.99
C ASP A 145 3.56 6.43 -2.51
N VAL A 146 3.02 5.38 -1.90
CA VAL A 146 1.69 4.84 -2.19
C VAL A 146 0.94 4.74 -0.89
N ASN A 147 -0.20 5.44 -0.79
CA ASN A 147 -1.15 5.31 0.30
C ASN A 147 -2.42 4.63 -0.23
N ALA A 148 -2.65 3.40 0.19
CA ALA A 148 -3.75 2.54 -0.24
C ALA A 148 -4.30 1.72 0.94
N TYR A 149 -4.57 2.39 2.07
CA TYR A 149 -5.27 1.75 3.19
C TYR A 149 -6.70 1.42 2.79
N PRO A 150 -7.16 0.18 3.02
CA PRO A 150 -8.52 -0.24 2.64
C PRO A 150 -9.64 0.57 3.28
N GLU A 151 -9.41 1.08 4.48
CA GLU A 151 -10.35 1.90 5.26
C GLU A 151 -10.42 3.35 4.80
N ASN A 152 -9.43 3.83 4.05
CA ASN A 152 -9.40 5.20 3.56
C ASN A 152 -10.41 5.39 2.41
N GLU A 153 -11.02 6.57 2.39
CA GLU A 153 -11.93 6.96 1.29
C GLU A 153 -11.21 7.25 -0.03
N THR A 154 -9.92 7.48 0.04
CA THR A 154 -9.07 7.83 -1.10
C THR A 154 -7.77 7.06 -1.04
N ALA A 155 -7.31 6.59 -2.20
CA ALA A 155 -5.96 6.07 -2.35
C ALA A 155 -5.13 7.07 -3.16
N SER A 156 -3.81 7.12 -2.93
CA SER A 156 -2.95 8.10 -3.59
C SER A 156 -1.55 7.58 -3.91
N VAL A 157 -0.93 8.21 -4.91
CA VAL A 157 0.46 8.01 -5.28
C VAL A 157 1.15 9.35 -5.37
N THR A 158 2.24 9.54 -4.63
CA THR A 158 3.05 10.76 -4.65
C THR A 158 4.42 10.48 -5.24
N LEU A 159 4.81 11.23 -6.25
CA LEU A 159 6.09 11.05 -6.93
C LEU A 159 7.12 12.07 -6.45
N ALA A 160 8.21 11.57 -5.83
CA ALA A 160 9.33 12.41 -5.39
C ALA A 160 10.41 12.55 -6.47
N SER A 161 10.81 11.47 -7.14
CA SER A 161 11.80 11.50 -8.22
C SER A 161 11.62 10.35 -9.20
N GLY A 162 11.97 10.56 -10.46
CA GLY A 162 11.83 9.58 -11.54
C GLY A 162 10.54 9.72 -12.31
N SER A 163 9.84 8.63 -12.59
CA SER A 163 8.57 8.59 -13.30
C SER A 163 7.70 7.46 -12.80
N VAL A 164 6.43 7.70 -12.64
CA VAL A 164 5.41 6.73 -12.24
C VAL A 164 4.37 6.60 -13.33
N LYS A 165 4.02 5.35 -13.68
CA LYS A 165 2.85 5.00 -14.47
C LYS A 165 1.85 4.32 -13.55
N ILE A 166 0.67 4.89 -13.40
CA ILE A 166 -0.46 4.30 -12.69
C ILE A 166 -1.33 3.60 -13.73
N LEU A 167 -1.70 2.36 -13.47
CA LEU A 167 -2.50 1.51 -14.34
C LEU A 167 -3.78 1.13 -13.61
N ARG A 168 -4.92 1.37 -14.25
CA ARG A 168 -6.23 0.96 -13.73
C ARG A 168 -7.16 0.65 -14.88
N ASP A 169 -7.65 -0.59 -14.93
CA ASP A 169 -8.47 -1.07 -16.04
C ASP A 169 -7.77 -0.82 -17.38
N GLU A 170 -8.32 0.03 -18.25
CA GLU A 170 -7.70 0.45 -19.51
C GLU A 170 -7.07 1.85 -19.43
N GLU A 171 -7.13 2.51 -18.25
CA GLU A 171 -6.59 3.84 -18.06
C GLU A 171 -5.12 3.79 -17.65
N GLU A 172 -4.31 4.66 -18.24
CA GLU A 172 -2.93 4.91 -17.87
C GLU A 172 -2.74 6.37 -17.49
N LEU A 173 -2.15 6.60 -16.32
CA LEU A 173 -1.81 7.94 -15.85
C LEU A 173 -0.32 8.04 -15.58
N LEU A 174 0.33 9.06 -16.13
CA LEU A 174 1.75 9.33 -15.91
C LEU A 174 1.92 10.49 -14.95
N LEU A 175 2.79 10.31 -13.94
CA LEU A 175 3.19 11.38 -13.02
C LEU A 175 4.62 11.82 -13.30
N THR A 176 4.85 13.12 -13.08
CA THR A 176 6.16 13.76 -13.01
C THR A 176 6.52 14.14 -11.57
N PRO A 177 7.81 14.32 -11.23
CA PRO A 177 8.22 14.67 -9.88
C PRO A 177 7.48 15.91 -9.32
N GLY A 178 7.06 15.84 -8.06
CA GLY A 178 6.25 16.88 -7.42
C GLY A 178 4.75 16.71 -7.60
N GLN A 179 4.29 15.67 -8.29
CA GLN A 179 2.87 15.40 -8.48
C GLN A 179 2.36 14.31 -7.54
N MET A 180 1.09 14.45 -7.15
CA MET A 180 0.29 13.44 -6.47
C MET A 180 -0.95 13.15 -7.30
N ALA A 181 -1.23 11.88 -7.56
CA ALA A 181 -2.52 11.42 -8.03
C ALA A 181 -3.33 10.86 -6.87
N SER A 182 -4.58 11.27 -6.74
CA SER A 182 -5.52 10.75 -5.75
C SER A 182 -6.73 10.15 -6.45
N LEU A 183 -7.08 8.92 -6.10
CA LEU A 183 -8.30 8.25 -6.56
C LEU A 183 -9.39 8.47 -5.51
N GLY A 184 -10.47 9.14 -5.91
CA GLY A 184 -11.61 9.40 -5.05
C GLY A 184 -12.67 8.31 -5.09
N LYS A 185 -13.68 8.41 -4.21
CA LYS A 185 -14.87 7.51 -4.20
C LYS A 185 -15.64 7.48 -5.52
N ASP A 186 -15.56 8.53 -6.31
CA ASP A 186 -16.15 8.64 -7.64
C ASP A 186 -15.35 7.89 -8.71
N ASN A 187 -14.34 7.16 -8.29
CA ASN A 187 -13.46 6.39 -9.15
C ASN A 187 -12.68 7.22 -10.19
N THR A 188 -12.48 8.51 -9.93
CA THR A 188 -11.70 9.40 -10.80
C THR A 188 -10.36 9.78 -10.18
N PHE A 189 -9.30 9.75 -11.01
CA PHE A 189 -8.01 10.29 -10.60
C PHE A 189 -8.01 11.81 -10.68
N ARG A 190 -7.49 12.44 -9.62
CA ARG A 190 -7.18 13.86 -9.57
C ARG A 190 -5.69 14.06 -9.37
N VAL A 191 -5.04 14.75 -10.30
CA VAL A 191 -3.61 15.07 -10.20
C VAL A 191 -3.44 16.49 -9.70
N LYS A 192 -2.53 16.68 -8.74
CA LYS A 192 -2.16 18.00 -8.22
C LYS A 192 -0.66 18.08 -7.97
N GLU A 193 -0.10 19.27 -8.05
CA GLU A 193 1.25 19.57 -7.58
C GLU A 193 1.29 19.57 -6.04
N VAL A 194 2.31 18.94 -5.47
CA VAL A 194 2.50 18.82 -4.03
C VAL A 194 3.95 19.07 -3.64
N ASP A 195 4.13 19.50 -2.41
CA ASP A 195 5.44 19.50 -1.77
C ASP A 195 5.69 18.10 -1.19
N THR A 196 6.45 17.29 -1.89
CA THR A 196 6.73 15.90 -1.53
C THR A 196 7.36 15.77 -0.14
N THR A 197 8.07 16.79 0.33
CA THR A 197 8.64 16.78 1.68
C THR A 197 7.55 16.81 2.76
N LYS A 198 6.41 17.40 2.45
CA LYS A 198 5.25 17.43 3.36
C LYS A 198 4.42 16.16 3.31
N GLU A 199 4.27 15.58 2.12
CA GLU A 199 3.53 14.32 1.97
C GLU A 199 4.28 13.15 2.61
N LEU A 200 5.61 13.21 2.72
CA LEU A 200 6.48 12.20 3.29
C LEU A 200 6.84 12.43 4.76
N LEU A 201 6.22 13.38 5.46
CA LEU A 201 6.49 13.67 6.88
C LEU A 201 6.23 12.46 7.79
N TRP A 202 5.33 11.57 7.41
CA TRP A 202 5.03 10.36 8.15
C TRP A 202 6.27 9.48 8.40
N ILE A 203 7.28 9.54 7.51
CA ILE A 203 8.54 8.78 7.65
C ILE A 203 9.28 9.16 8.94
N THR A 204 9.24 10.43 9.31
CA THR A 204 9.86 10.96 10.53
C THR A 204 8.89 11.10 11.69
N GLY A 205 7.65 10.59 11.55
CA GLY A 205 6.59 10.71 12.54
C GLY A 205 5.83 12.05 12.50
N GLY A 206 6.15 12.90 11.55
CA GLY A 206 5.43 14.15 11.33
C GLY A 206 4.08 13.93 10.62
N PHE A 207 3.33 15.01 10.49
CA PHE A 207 2.06 15.02 9.76
C PHE A 207 1.80 16.38 9.08
N ALA A 208 0.96 16.34 8.04
CA ALA A 208 0.48 17.53 7.38
C ALA A 208 -1.02 17.37 7.03
N PHE A 209 -1.88 17.81 7.91
CA PHE A 209 -3.32 17.84 7.69
C PHE A 209 -3.70 19.07 6.87
N ARG A 210 -4.50 18.87 5.83
CA ARG A 210 -5.08 19.94 5.00
C ARG A 210 -6.57 19.70 4.88
N GLN A 211 -7.36 20.40 5.68
CA GLN A 211 -8.80 20.18 5.76
C GLN A 211 -9.14 18.71 6.10
N ALA A 212 -8.32 18.10 6.95
CA ALA A 212 -8.52 16.73 7.37
C ALA A 212 -9.82 16.62 8.20
N SER A 213 -10.63 15.62 7.89
CA SER A 213 -11.85 15.31 8.62
C SER A 213 -11.56 14.71 10.00
N ILE A 214 -12.56 14.61 10.84
CA ILE A 214 -12.42 13.89 12.11
C ILE A 214 -12.07 12.41 11.89
N THR A 215 -12.59 11.80 10.83
CA THR A 215 -12.26 10.42 10.47
C THR A 215 -10.77 10.28 10.14
N ASP A 216 -10.20 11.24 9.40
CA ASP A 216 -8.77 11.22 9.08
C ASP A 216 -7.90 11.37 10.32
N ILE A 217 -8.36 12.20 11.30
CA ILE A 217 -7.67 12.34 12.59
C ILE A 217 -7.74 11.05 13.42
N CYS A 218 -8.91 10.39 13.45
CA CYS A 218 -9.06 9.10 14.12
C CYS A 218 -8.13 8.05 13.50
N SER A 219 -8.15 7.90 12.18
CA SER A 219 -7.24 6.99 11.46
C SER A 219 -5.78 7.30 11.71
N TYR A 220 -5.39 8.59 11.71
CA TYR A 220 -4.03 8.99 12.04
C TYR A 220 -3.62 8.55 13.45
N ILE A 221 -4.51 8.71 14.45
CA ILE A 221 -4.25 8.27 15.83
C ILE A 221 -4.06 6.75 15.87
N GLU A 222 -4.94 6.00 15.24
CA GLU A 222 -4.88 4.54 15.20
C GLU A 222 -3.59 4.06 14.56
N HIS A 223 -3.22 4.60 13.42
CA HIS A 223 -1.98 4.25 12.72
C HIS A 223 -0.75 4.71 13.48
N THR A 224 -0.68 5.97 13.92
CA THR A 224 0.55 6.54 14.47
C THR A 224 0.84 6.05 15.88
N TYR A 225 -0.20 5.89 16.72
CA TYR A 225 -0.03 5.59 18.15
C TYR A 225 -0.45 4.17 18.53
N GLY A 226 -1.04 3.41 17.60
CA GLY A 226 -1.52 2.06 17.88
C GLY A 226 -2.68 2.00 18.88
N MET A 227 -3.45 3.09 18.98
CA MET A 227 -4.61 3.23 19.86
C MET A 227 -5.88 3.01 19.07
N SER A 228 -6.89 2.35 19.66
CA SER A 228 -8.22 2.32 19.06
C SER A 228 -8.97 3.62 19.34
N VAL A 229 -9.73 4.13 18.36
CA VAL A 229 -10.47 5.38 18.51
C VAL A 229 -11.97 5.16 18.34
N GLN A 230 -12.74 5.54 19.34
CA GLN A 230 -14.20 5.56 19.26
C GLN A 230 -14.68 6.96 18.87
N CYS A 231 -14.90 7.17 17.57
CA CYS A 231 -15.36 8.46 17.04
C CYS A 231 -16.80 8.47 16.53
N ASN A 232 -17.52 7.32 16.57
CA ASN A 232 -18.89 7.17 16.03
C ASN A 232 -19.91 8.14 16.60
N THR A 233 -19.77 8.53 17.88
CA THR A 233 -20.65 9.48 18.55
C THR A 233 -20.41 10.93 18.15
N LEU A 234 -19.23 11.23 17.61
CA LEU A 234 -18.81 12.58 17.24
C LEU A 234 -19.06 12.91 15.77
N LEU A 235 -19.11 11.91 14.89
CA LEU A 235 -19.25 12.12 13.45
C LEU A 235 -20.42 13.05 13.09
N PRO A 236 -21.63 12.96 13.69
CA PRO A 236 -22.71 13.89 13.39
C PRO A 236 -22.42 15.33 13.83
N LYS A 237 -21.77 15.51 15.00
CA LYS A 237 -21.48 16.82 15.59
C LYS A 237 -20.37 17.57 14.84
N TYR A 238 -19.37 16.84 14.37
CA TYR A 238 -18.16 17.41 13.75
C TYR A 238 -18.04 17.10 12.26
N LYS A 239 -19.12 16.66 11.61
CA LYS A 239 -19.14 16.26 10.19
C LYS A 239 -18.57 17.32 9.24
N GLU A 240 -18.83 18.60 9.54
CA GLU A 240 -18.35 19.74 8.75
C GLU A 240 -17.03 20.33 9.28
N THR A 241 -16.47 19.73 10.35
CA THR A 241 -15.22 20.24 10.93
C THR A 241 -14.04 19.66 10.19
N SER A 242 -13.13 20.52 9.80
CA SER A 242 -11.85 20.11 9.22
C SER A 242 -10.68 20.78 9.93
N ILE A 243 -9.56 20.08 10.00
CA ILE A 243 -8.34 20.55 10.65
C ILE A 243 -7.26 20.78 9.60
N THR A 244 -6.58 21.91 9.71
CA THR A 244 -5.35 22.19 8.99
C THR A 244 -4.23 22.38 10.02
N ALA A 245 -3.30 21.47 10.08
CA ALA A 245 -2.17 21.49 11.02
C ALA A 245 -0.97 20.77 10.41
N ARG A 246 0.24 21.15 10.82
CA ARG A 246 1.48 20.52 10.37
C ARG A 246 2.47 20.39 11.51
N ARG A 247 3.18 19.28 11.52
CA ARG A 247 4.33 19.03 12.36
C ARG A 247 5.38 18.22 11.60
N ASP A 248 6.63 18.62 11.66
CA ASP A 248 7.72 17.99 10.89
C ASP A 248 8.38 16.83 11.64
N SER A 249 8.03 16.63 12.90
CA SER A 249 8.56 15.57 13.76
C SER A 249 7.44 14.92 14.56
N GLU A 250 7.72 13.76 15.09
CA GLU A 250 6.82 13.03 15.98
C GLU A 250 6.34 13.89 17.13
N LEU A 251 5.07 13.76 17.46
CA LEU A 251 4.42 14.42 18.58
C LEU A 251 3.95 13.33 19.55
N PRO A 252 4.24 13.42 20.85
CA PRO A 252 3.63 12.51 21.84
C PRO A 252 2.11 12.53 21.79
N LEU A 253 1.48 11.39 22.11
CA LEU A 253 0.02 11.24 22.00
C LEU A 253 -0.76 12.30 22.80
N ASP A 254 -0.33 12.57 24.01
CA ASP A 254 -0.95 13.56 24.90
C ASP A 254 -0.87 14.99 24.33
N GLU A 255 0.27 15.36 23.74
CA GLU A 255 0.42 16.63 23.04
C GLU A 255 -0.43 16.70 21.78
N PHE A 256 -0.53 15.58 21.02
CA PHE A 256 -1.37 15.51 19.82
C PHE A 256 -2.86 15.64 20.18
N LEU A 257 -3.32 14.93 21.20
CA LEU A 257 -4.72 15.02 21.66
C LEU A 257 -5.04 16.42 22.20
N SER A 258 -4.10 17.06 22.89
CA SER A 258 -4.22 18.45 23.33
C SER A 258 -4.31 19.41 22.14
N LEU A 259 -3.51 19.19 21.09
CA LEU A 259 -3.60 19.95 19.85
C LEU A 259 -4.98 19.80 19.21
N CYS A 260 -5.52 18.57 19.10
CA CYS A 260 -6.85 18.31 18.57
C CYS A 260 -7.95 19.04 19.37
N SER A 261 -7.88 18.98 20.70
CA SER A 261 -8.85 19.66 21.58
C SER A 261 -8.79 21.18 21.45
N ASN A 262 -7.63 21.75 21.16
CA ASN A 262 -7.47 23.19 20.92
C ASN A 262 -7.99 23.61 19.54
N LEU A 263 -7.83 22.76 18.53
CA LEU A 263 -8.25 23.05 17.15
C LEU A 263 -9.75 22.78 16.91
N ILE A 264 -10.34 21.86 17.69
CA ILE A 264 -11.75 21.47 17.56
C ILE A 264 -12.53 22.00 18.78
N PRO A 265 -13.30 23.08 18.64
CA PRO A 265 -14.00 23.68 19.77
C PRO A 265 -14.95 22.70 20.48
N GLY A 266 -14.74 22.53 21.77
CA GLY A 266 -15.58 21.66 22.62
C GLY A 266 -15.28 20.18 22.52
N MET A 267 -14.24 19.75 21.82
CA MET A 267 -13.76 18.38 21.81
C MET A 267 -13.05 18.05 23.12
N LYS A 268 -13.49 16.99 23.77
CA LYS A 268 -12.83 16.39 24.94
C LYS A 268 -12.49 14.95 24.61
N TYR A 269 -11.55 14.38 25.34
CA TYR A 269 -11.19 12.97 25.18
C TYR A 269 -11.00 12.29 26.53
N ASN A 270 -11.20 10.97 26.53
CA ASN A 270 -10.84 10.07 27.61
C ASN A 270 -10.05 8.91 27.05
N ILE A 271 -9.09 8.39 27.82
CA ILE A 271 -8.25 7.24 27.44
C ILE A 271 -8.46 6.15 28.47
N GLU A 272 -9.03 5.02 28.05
CA GLU A 272 -9.22 3.84 28.88
C GLU A 272 -8.91 2.57 28.09
N ASN A 273 -8.14 1.65 28.67
CA ASN A 273 -7.84 0.34 28.07
C ASN A 273 -7.36 0.39 26.63
N ASN A 274 -6.45 1.34 26.30
CA ASN A 274 -5.93 1.57 24.95
C ASN A 274 -6.98 2.06 23.94
N ILE A 275 -8.11 2.57 24.43
CA ILE A 275 -9.19 3.15 23.62
C ILE A 275 -9.27 4.64 23.93
N ILE A 276 -9.26 5.45 22.89
CA ILE A 276 -9.53 6.88 22.97
C ILE A 276 -10.99 7.11 22.61
N THR A 277 -11.72 7.72 23.52
CA THR A 277 -13.10 8.14 23.29
C THR A 277 -13.15 9.65 23.23
N PHE A 278 -13.63 10.20 22.15
CA PHE A 278 -13.89 11.62 22.02
C PHE A 278 -15.34 11.96 22.42
N ASN A 279 -15.52 13.08 23.17
CA ASN A 279 -16.80 13.53 23.71
C ASN A 279 -17.13 14.97 23.33
#